data_1a48537fdfadef7b0f6d5f0432b361b2
#
_entry.id   1a48537fdfadef7b0f6d5f0432b361b2
#
_cell.length_a   1.000
_cell.length_b   1.000
_cell.length_c   1.000
_cell.angle_alpha   90.00
_cell.angle_beta   90.00
_cell.angle_gamma   90.00
#
_symmetry.space_group_name_H-M   'P 1'
#
loop_
_entity.id
_entity.type
_entity.pdbx_description
1 polymer ?
#
loop_
_entity_poly.entity_id
_entity_poly.type
_entity_poly.pdbx_seq_one_letter_code
_entity_poly.pdbx_strand_id
1 'polypeptide(L)'
;MAEERVAVLLERAEEEGCFNLSVFSDLAQELDDDQIDSLLHEIESRGIELTDDCARAGAETPGYVNGEVANATTDALQLFLNEAAKYPLLTAAEEVELAKGVERGDKEAKDRMINSNLRLVVSIAKKYQGHGLSLLDLIQEGIIGLIRAVEKFDWRRGYKFSTYATWWIRQAVQRGVANKARTIRIPVHIVERQQKIARADRELTAKHERPPTDEEVAEAAKLPLKQVREVRNAARAVASLDRPVGTDNDTAMGDLIPSDANVAEEVEVSLQEDALHRALAELPEREQEIVRLRYGLNGSGDPKSLEEIGRHLGLTRERVRQIEARALQRLAERREIGALRAA
;
A
#
# COMPACT_ATOMS: atom_id res chain seq x y z
N MET A 1 25.29 13.51 -14.51
CA MET A 1 24.02 14.24 -14.16
C MET A 1 23.72 14.19 -12.66
N ALA A 2 23.74 13.03 -11.97
CA ALA A 2 23.57 12.99 -10.51
C ALA A 2 24.77 13.63 -9.76
N GLU A 3 25.99 13.34 -10.18
CA GLU A 3 27.22 13.88 -9.58
C GLU A 3 27.35 15.39 -9.72
N GLU A 4 26.95 15.99 -10.84
CA GLU A 4 26.95 17.45 -11.02
C GLU A 4 25.92 18.14 -10.11
N ARG A 5 24.74 17.51 -9.89
CA ARG A 5 23.74 18.02 -8.93
C ARG A 5 24.22 17.96 -7.49
N VAL A 6 24.94 16.90 -7.14
CA VAL A 6 25.55 16.71 -5.83
C VAL A 6 26.60 17.81 -5.58
N ALA A 7 27.48 18.08 -6.54
CA ALA A 7 28.52 19.12 -6.40
C ALA A 7 27.92 20.51 -6.18
N VAL A 8 26.90 20.90 -6.96
CA VAL A 8 26.22 22.22 -6.80
C VAL A 8 25.49 22.34 -5.46
N LEU A 9 24.91 21.24 -4.97
CA LEU A 9 24.23 21.26 -3.67
C LEU A 9 25.21 21.30 -2.50
N LEU A 10 26.39 20.69 -2.65
CA LEU A 10 27.46 20.76 -1.65
C LEU A 10 28.08 22.15 -1.58
N GLU A 11 28.33 22.82 -2.71
CA GLU A 11 28.82 24.23 -2.72
C GLU A 11 27.83 25.14 -2.01
N ARG A 12 26.54 25.00 -2.28
CA ARG A 12 25.51 25.80 -1.63
C ARG A 12 25.39 25.52 -0.13
N ALA A 13 25.51 24.25 0.27
CA ALA A 13 25.51 23.87 1.68
C ALA A 13 26.74 24.36 2.45
N GLU A 14 27.88 24.50 1.75
CA GLU A 14 29.12 25.09 2.29
C GLU A 14 28.98 26.59 2.54
N GLU A 15 28.27 27.32 1.65
CA GLU A 15 27.94 28.72 1.84
C GLU A 15 26.95 28.97 2.99
N GLU A 16 25.93 28.06 3.13
CA GLU A 16 24.89 28.15 4.16
C GLU A 16 25.34 27.54 5.50
N GLY A 17 26.47 26.83 5.56
CA GLY A 17 27.00 26.13 6.74
C GLY A 17 26.18 24.91 7.18
N CYS A 18 25.13 24.59 6.47
CA CYS A 18 24.24 23.45 6.76
C CYS A 18 23.67 22.81 5.49
N PHE A 19 23.43 21.51 5.52
CA PHE A 19 22.77 20.77 4.45
C PHE A 19 21.37 20.36 4.90
N ASN A 20 20.36 20.72 4.12
CA ASN A 20 18.98 20.38 4.47
C ASN A 20 18.73 18.89 4.29
N LEU A 21 18.32 18.23 5.35
CA LEU A 21 18.08 16.79 5.41
C LEU A 21 16.97 16.31 4.45
N SER A 22 16.02 17.18 4.09
CA SER A 22 14.99 16.84 3.09
C SER A 22 15.61 16.73 1.69
N VAL A 23 16.55 17.63 1.34
CA VAL A 23 17.27 17.62 0.06
C VAL A 23 18.22 16.42 -0.01
N PHE A 24 18.87 16.09 1.09
CA PHE A 24 19.71 14.89 1.21
C PHE A 24 18.90 13.61 1.02
N SER A 25 17.70 13.54 1.63
CA SER A 25 16.81 12.39 1.48
C SER A 25 16.32 12.18 0.04
N ASP A 26 16.08 13.27 -0.69
CA ASP A 26 15.67 13.21 -2.11
C ASP A 26 16.84 12.71 -3.00
N LEU A 27 18.08 13.13 -2.70
CA LEU A 27 19.28 12.65 -3.39
C LEU A 27 19.60 11.18 -3.08
N ALA A 28 19.46 10.79 -1.82
CA ALA A 28 19.72 9.42 -1.38
C ALA A 28 18.75 8.38 -1.99
N GLN A 29 17.62 8.81 -2.56
CA GLN A 29 16.72 7.94 -3.33
C GLN A 29 17.22 7.68 -4.75
N GLU A 30 18.07 8.56 -5.29
CA GLU A 30 18.64 8.46 -6.63
C GLU A 30 20.04 7.80 -6.66
N LEU A 31 20.66 7.60 -5.48
CA LEU A 31 22.05 7.13 -5.29
C LEU A 31 22.07 5.72 -4.70
N ASP A 32 23.11 4.95 -5.04
CA ASP A 32 23.39 3.65 -4.43
C ASP A 32 23.99 3.79 -3.01
N ASP A 33 23.90 2.76 -2.17
CA ASP A 33 24.37 2.74 -0.78
C ASP A 33 25.84 3.23 -0.63
N ASP A 34 26.72 2.85 -1.57
CA ASP A 34 28.15 3.26 -1.57
C ASP A 34 28.35 4.75 -1.94
N GLN A 35 27.50 5.27 -2.81
CA GLN A 35 27.50 6.70 -3.20
C GLN A 35 26.94 7.59 -2.09
N ILE A 36 25.96 7.09 -1.34
CA ILE A 36 25.41 7.77 -0.17
C ILE A 36 26.47 7.88 0.93
N ASP A 37 27.21 6.83 1.18
CA ASP A 37 28.29 6.82 2.15
C ASP A 37 29.42 7.79 1.76
N SER A 38 29.73 7.88 0.47
CA SER A 38 30.72 8.84 -0.06
C SER A 38 30.23 10.27 0.09
N LEU A 39 28.98 10.55 -0.17
CA LEU A 39 28.35 11.87 -0.03
C LEU A 39 28.31 12.33 1.45
N LEU A 40 27.96 11.43 2.37
CA LEU A 40 28.01 11.70 3.81
C LEU A 40 29.42 12.07 4.25
N HIS A 41 30.41 11.33 3.77
CA HIS A 41 31.80 11.61 4.08
C HIS A 41 32.26 12.99 3.56
N GLU A 42 31.78 13.40 2.39
CA GLU A 42 32.10 14.68 1.79
C GLU A 42 31.44 15.86 2.53
N ILE A 43 30.16 15.73 2.92
CA ILE A 43 29.42 16.70 3.73
C ILE A 43 30.13 16.95 5.06
N GLU A 44 30.58 15.87 5.72
CA GLU A 44 31.23 15.95 7.00
C GLU A 44 32.69 16.45 6.91
N SER A 45 33.43 16.06 5.87
CA SER A 45 34.80 16.55 5.64
C SER A 45 34.84 18.07 5.41
N ARG A 46 33.76 18.65 4.92
CA ARG A 46 33.57 20.09 4.72
C ARG A 46 32.97 20.79 5.94
N GLY A 47 32.70 20.07 7.05
CA GLY A 47 32.15 20.64 8.29
C GLY A 47 30.71 21.12 8.19
N ILE A 48 29.94 20.63 7.23
CA ILE A 48 28.55 21.03 6.99
C ILE A 48 27.63 20.23 7.93
N GLU A 49 26.80 20.93 8.71
CA GLU A 49 25.82 20.25 9.59
C GLU A 49 24.56 19.82 8.83
N LEU A 50 24.16 18.56 8.99
CA LEU A 50 22.90 18.02 8.48
C LEU A 50 21.76 18.40 9.42
N THR A 51 20.91 19.39 9.04
CA THR A 51 19.79 19.85 9.85
C THR A 51 18.49 19.89 9.04
N ASP A 52 17.34 19.78 9.72
CA ASP A 52 16.01 19.92 9.07
C ASP A 52 15.65 21.39 8.83
N ASP A 53 16.27 22.31 9.56
CA ASP A 53 15.98 23.74 9.54
C ASP A 53 17.30 24.54 9.36
N CYS A 54 17.79 24.66 8.15
CA CYS A 54 18.95 25.54 7.84
C CYS A 54 18.68 27.05 8.10
N ALA A 55 17.43 27.44 8.43
CA ALA A 55 17.04 28.82 8.69
C ALA A 55 16.86 29.18 10.18
N ARG A 56 17.02 28.23 11.12
CA ARG A 56 16.82 28.46 12.56
C ARG A 56 18.05 28.06 13.38
N ALA A 57 19.07 28.83 13.29
CA ALA A 57 20.13 28.84 14.30
C ALA A 57 19.55 29.38 15.61
N GLY A 58 19.33 28.53 16.61
CA GLY A 58 18.99 28.96 17.97
C GLY A 58 17.71 28.43 18.62
N ALA A 59 17.10 27.36 18.13
CA ALA A 59 16.00 26.70 18.88
C ALA A 59 16.60 25.71 19.86
N GLU A 60 16.52 26.01 21.16
CA GLU A 60 16.81 25.08 22.26
C GLU A 60 15.94 23.81 22.08
N THR A 61 16.59 22.65 22.15
CA THR A 61 15.92 21.36 22.19
C THR A 61 14.93 21.35 23.38
N PRO A 62 13.61 21.16 23.15
CA PRO A 62 12.69 21.09 24.29
C PRO A 62 13.05 19.87 25.13
N GLY A 63 13.49 20.14 26.37
CA GLY A 63 13.74 19.13 27.37
C GLY A 63 12.47 18.33 27.61
N TYR A 64 12.57 17.02 27.54
CA TYR A 64 11.48 16.10 27.84
C TYR A 64 11.09 16.21 29.31
N VAL A 65 10.00 16.89 29.62
CA VAL A 65 9.35 16.86 30.94
C VAL A 65 8.48 15.61 31.02
N ASN A 66 9.03 14.56 31.62
CA ASN A 66 8.35 13.28 31.91
C ASN A 66 7.50 13.42 33.21
N GLY A 67 6.51 14.33 33.24
CA GLY A 67 5.82 14.63 34.50
C GLY A 67 4.35 14.28 34.59
N GLU A 68 3.59 14.11 33.51
CA GLU A 68 2.12 14.14 33.64
C GLU A 68 1.31 13.03 32.94
N VAL A 69 1.90 11.88 32.60
CA VAL A 69 1.11 10.76 32.04
C VAL A 69 1.39 9.45 32.80
N ALA A 70 1.49 9.52 34.09
CA ALA A 70 1.65 8.34 34.95
C ALA A 70 0.33 7.98 35.66
N ASN A 71 -0.75 7.80 34.93
CA ASN A 71 -1.97 7.21 35.51
C ASN A 71 -2.51 6.10 34.59
N ALA A 72 -2.24 4.86 35.05
CA ALA A 72 -3.06 3.67 34.90
C ALA A 72 -3.77 3.45 33.58
N THR A 73 -3.03 3.33 32.47
CA THR A 73 -3.56 2.75 31.26
C THR A 73 -2.65 1.64 30.78
N THR A 74 -3.24 0.50 30.50
CA THR A 74 -2.67 -0.66 29.81
C THR A 74 -2.34 -0.32 28.34
N ASP A 75 -1.93 0.91 28.06
CA ASP A 75 -1.58 1.36 26.73
C ASP A 75 -0.20 0.81 26.35
N ALA A 76 -0.17 0.02 25.30
CA ALA A 76 1.05 -0.59 24.75
C ALA A 76 2.14 0.46 24.46
N LEU A 77 1.77 1.69 24.08
CA LEU A 77 2.70 2.79 23.85
C LEU A 77 3.37 3.21 25.17
N GLN A 78 2.60 3.34 26.25
CA GLN A 78 3.14 3.75 27.54
C GLN A 78 4.08 2.68 28.11
N LEU A 79 3.72 1.41 28.00
CA LEU A 79 4.60 0.29 28.39
C LEU A 79 5.91 0.32 27.63
N PHE A 80 5.86 0.53 26.31
CA PHE A 80 7.05 0.65 25.48
C PHE A 80 7.92 1.84 25.88
N LEU A 81 7.33 3.02 26.11
CA LEU A 81 8.06 4.22 26.54
C LEU A 81 8.73 4.03 27.92
N ASN A 82 8.03 3.38 28.84
CA ASN A 82 8.58 3.06 30.15
C ASN A 82 9.75 2.09 30.06
N GLU A 83 9.67 1.08 29.17
CA GLU A 83 10.76 0.14 28.94
C GLU A 83 11.97 0.82 28.30
N ALA A 84 11.74 1.63 27.25
CA ALA A 84 12.80 2.39 26.57
C ALA A 84 13.50 3.39 27.50
N ALA A 85 12.80 3.91 28.52
CA ALA A 85 13.39 4.85 29.49
C ALA A 85 14.36 4.19 30.48
N LYS A 86 14.32 2.87 30.67
CA LYS A 86 15.23 2.14 31.56
C LYS A 86 16.67 2.12 31.08
N TYR A 87 16.88 2.26 29.76
CA TYR A 87 18.22 2.20 29.18
C TYR A 87 18.88 3.60 29.19
N PRO A 88 20.05 3.75 29.82
CA PRO A 88 20.79 5.02 29.82
C PRO A 88 21.32 5.37 28.41
N LEU A 89 21.51 6.66 28.17
CA LEU A 89 22.16 7.12 26.96
C LEU A 89 23.64 6.71 26.95
N LEU A 90 24.13 6.34 25.76
CA LEU A 90 25.53 5.95 25.57
C LEU A 90 26.42 7.20 25.42
N THR A 91 27.64 7.08 25.96
CA THR A 91 28.73 8.01 25.65
C THR A 91 29.40 7.63 24.34
N ALA A 92 30.10 8.56 23.68
CA ALA A 92 30.82 8.28 22.44
C ALA A 92 31.85 7.13 22.57
N ALA A 93 32.46 6.96 23.73
CA ALA A 93 33.37 5.86 24.00
C ALA A 93 32.65 4.50 24.07
N GLU A 94 31.48 4.46 24.73
CA GLU A 94 30.66 3.25 24.79
C GLU A 94 30.06 2.89 23.42
N GLU A 95 29.67 3.88 22.58
CA GLU A 95 29.24 3.63 21.21
C GLU A 95 30.31 2.88 20.40
N VAL A 96 31.58 3.31 20.50
CA VAL A 96 32.71 2.65 19.83
C VAL A 96 32.98 1.26 20.40
N GLU A 97 32.91 1.07 21.71
CA GLU A 97 33.11 -0.24 22.34
C GLU A 97 32.04 -1.25 21.92
N LEU A 98 30.78 -0.83 21.98
CA LEU A 98 29.64 -1.64 21.54
C LEU A 98 29.69 -1.95 20.04
N ALA A 99 30.06 -0.97 19.20
CA ALA A 99 30.23 -1.19 17.76
C ALA A 99 31.29 -2.24 17.45
N LYS A 100 32.41 -2.26 18.19
CA LYS A 100 33.41 -3.33 18.08
C LYS A 100 32.87 -4.69 18.54
N GLY A 101 31.96 -4.72 19.53
CA GLY A 101 31.25 -5.92 19.95
C GLY A 101 30.32 -6.44 18.85
N VAL A 102 29.53 -5.55 18.23
CA VAL A 102 28.64 -5.87 17.13
C VAL A 102 29.40 -6.44 15.93
N GLU A 103 30.54 -5.85 15.56
CA GLU A 103 31.42 -6.34 14.48
C GLU A 103 31.89 -7.78 14.73
N ARG A 104 32.10 -8.17 16.00
CA ARG A 104 32.47 -9.54 16.42
C ARG A 104 31.28 -10.50 16.51
N GLY A 105 30.06 -10.02 16.25
CA GLY A 105 28.83 -10.80 16.32
C GLY A 105 28.24 -10.95 17.72
N ASP A 106 28.63 -10.09 18.67
CA ASP A 106 28.09 -10.09 20.03
C ASP A 106 26.65 -9.56 20.03
N LYS A 107 25.70 -10.43 20.40
CA LYS A 107 24.28 -10.09 20.46
C LYS A 107 23.95 -9.15 21.61
N GLU A 108 24.60 -9.30 22.77
CA GLU A 108 24.34 -8.45 23.92
C GLU A 108 24.77 -7.00 23.65
N ALA A 109 25.93 -6.83 22.97
CA ALA A 109 26.39 -5.51 22.53
C ALA A 109 25.41 -4.88 21.53
N LYS A 110 24.91 -5.67 20.56
CA LYS A 110 23.90 -5.21 19.59
C LYS A 110 22.61 -4.79 20.28
N ASP A 111 22.07 -5.61 21.15
CA ASP A 111 20.83 -5.34 21.87
C ASP A 111 20.97 -4.10 22.78
N ARG A 112 22.10 -3.94 23.48
CA ARG A 112 22.39 -2.76 24.28
C ARG A 112 22.46 -1.49 23.42
N MET A 113 23.11 -1.56 22.27
CA MET A 113 23.22 -0.43 21.34
C MET A 113 21.87 -0.03 20.76
N ILE A 114 21.01 -0.98 20.42
CA ILE A 114 19.63 -0.72 19.96
C ILE A 114 18.80 -0.10 21.09
N ASN A 115 18.75 -0.74 22.25
CA ASN A 115 17.87 -0.33 23.35
C ASN A 115 18.20 1.07 23.86
N SER A 116 19.48 1.42 23.98
CA SER A 116 19.91 2.76 24.41
C SER A 116 19.57 3.87 23.42
N ASN A 117 19.31 3.53 22.14
CA ASN A 117 18.95 4.48 21.07
C ASN A 117 17.46 4.47 20.71
N LEU A 118 16.60 3.75 21.42
CA LEU A 118 15.14 3.76 21.19
C LEU A 118 14.52 5.17 21.34
N ARG A 119 15.05 5.98 22.24
CA ARG A 119 14.60 7.36 22.45
C ARG A 119 14.83 8.24 21.20
N LEU A 120 15.91 8.01 20.44
CA LEU A 120 16.16 8.68 19.17
C LEU A 120 15.06 8.29 18.14
N VAL A 121 14.71 7.00 18.05
CA VAL A 121 13.63 6.54 17.18
C VAL A 121 12.32 7.23 17.51
N VAL A 122 11.94 7.30 18.79
CA VAL A 122 10.70 7.97 19.23
C VAL A 122 10.70 9.45 18.82
N SER A 123 11.82 10.16 18.98
CA SER A 123 11.92 11.59 18.61
C SER A 123 11.70 11.82 17.12
N ILE A 124 12.23 10.93 16.27
CA ILE A 124 12.07 11.00 14.81
C ILE A 124 10.63 10.60 14.42
N ALA A 125 10.10 9.47 14.95
CA ALA A 125 8.77 8.97 14.64
C ALA A 125 7.67 10.00 14.97
N LYS A 126 7.81 10.79 16.03
CA LYS A 126 6.88 11.87 16.39
C LYS A 126 6.66 12.90 15.28
N LYS A 127 7.69 13.20 14.48
CA LYS A 127 7.59 14.14 13.36
C LYS A 127 6.69 13.63 12.21
N TYR A 128 6.44 12.31 12.17
CA TYR A 128 5.61 11.65 11.14
C TYR A 128 4.19 11.29 11.62
N GLN A 129 3.78 11.76 12.79
CA GLN A 129 2.39 11.60 13.25
C GLN A 129 1.41 12.27 12.30
N GLY A 130 0.21 11.69 12.17
CA GLY A 130 -0.83 12.23 11.28
C GLY A 130 -0.72 11.81 9.82
N HIS A 131 0.26 10.98 9.45
CA HIS A 131 0.45 10.49 8.09
C HIS A 131 -0.21 9.12 7.82
N GLY A 132 -1.23 8.74 8.61
CA GLY A 132 -2.02 7.53 8.39
C GLY A 132 -1.53 6.28 9.13
N LEU A 133 -0.46 6.38 9.93
CA LEU A 133 0.00 5.33 10.84
C LEU A 133 -0.06 5.79 12.29
N SER A 134 -0.29 4.84 13.21
CA SER A 134 -0.19 5.09 14.64
C SER A 134 1.26 5.40 15.04
N LEU A 135 1.45 6.16 16.14
CA LEU A 135 2.81 6.45 16.62
C LEU A 135 3.59 5.17 16.94
N LEU A 136 2.93 4.15 17.49
CA LEU A 136 3.58 2.89 17.82
C LEU A 136 4.07 2.17 16.54
N ASP A 137 3.25 2.16 15.48
CA ASP A 137 3.65 1.57 14.20
C ASP A 137 4.83 2.33 13.57
N LEU A 138 4.83 3.67 13.63
CA LEU A 138 5.95 4.50 13.18
C LEU A 138 7.24 4.20 13.94
N ILE A 139 7.15 4.00 15.26
CA ILE A 139 8.28 3.59 16.09
C ILE A 139 8.79 2.21 15.67
N GLN A 140 7.90 1.25 15.43
CA GLN A 140 8.31 -0.10 15.00
C GLN A 140 9.03 -0.08 13.65
N GLU A 141 8.51 0.69 12.68
CA GLU A 141 9.23 0.89 11.41
C GLU A 141 10.60 1.56 11.61
N GLY A 142 10.66 2.56 12.50
CA GLY A 142 11.91 3.23 12.85
C GLY A 142 12.93 2.31 13.53
N ILE A 143 12.48 1.37 14.37
CA ILE A 143 13.35 0.36 14.99
C ILE A 143 13.98 -0.56 13.94
N ILE A 144 13.25 -0.92 12.89
CA ILE A 144 13.82 -1.69 11.77
C ILE A 144 14.97 -0.92 11.10
N GLY A 145 14.80 0.40 10.96
CA GLY A 145 15.86 1.29 10.47
C GLY A 145 17.05 1.36 11.43
N LEU A 146 16.80 1.50 12.73
CA LEU A 146 17.84 1.52 13.77
C LEU A 146 18.66 0.22 13.78
N ILE A 147 18.02 -0.94 13.67
CA ILE A 147 18.71 -2.24 13.61
C ILE A 147 19.70 -2.26 12.43
N ARG A 148 19.26 -1.79 11.25
CA ARG A 148 20.15 -1.71 10.07
C ARG A 148 21.30 -0.72 10.29
N ALA A 149 21.02 0.41 10.94
CA ALA A 149 22.04 1.37 11.27
C ALA A 149 23.12 0.77 12.21
N VAL A 150 22.69 0.01 13.23
CA VAL A 150 23.62 -0.69 14.15
C VAL A 150 24.47 -1.73 13.41
N GLU A 151 23.89 -2.47 12.48
CA GLU A 151 24.61 -3.49 11.69
C GLU A 151 25.63 -2.90 10.71
N LYS A 152 25.35 -1.70 10.16
CA LYS A 152 26.19 -1.06 9.14
C LYS A 152 27.10 0.04 9.71
N PHE A 153 27.06 0.35 11.00
CA PHE A 153 27.82 1.43 11.60
C PHE A 153 29.32 1.14 11.65
N ASP A 154 30.13 2.01 11.04
CA ASP A 154 31.60 1.93 11.07
C ASP A 154 32.18 2.95 12.06
N TRP A 155 32.56 2.47 13.24
CA TRP A 155 33.17 3.26 14.30
C TRP A 155 34.55 3.87 13.94
N ARG A 156 35.21 3.35 12.91
CA ARG A 156 36.54 3.84 12.46
C ARG A 156 36.45 5.24 11.85
N ARG A 157 35.28 5.63 11.37
CA ARG A 157 35.05 6.94 10.76
C ARG A 157 34.98 8.09 11.77
N GLY A 158 34.90 7.81 13.07
CA GLY A 158 34.95 8.81 14.14
C GLY A 158 33.67 9.59 14.38
N TYR A 159 32.57 9.26 13.69
CA TYR A 159 31.29 9.96 13.81
C TYR A 159 30.44 9.43 14.96
N LYS A 160 29.53 10.30 15.45
CA LYS A 160 28.51 9.89 16.41
C LYS A 160 27.51 8.93 15.73
N PHE A 161 27.17 7.87 16.42
CA PHE A 161 26.20 6.92 15.95
C PHE A 161 24.85 7.58 15.59
N SER A 162 24.41 8.57 16.39
CA SER A 162 23.14 9.26 16.17
C SER A 162 23.03 9.94 14.79
N THR A 163 24.10 10.50 14.27
CA THR A 163 24.14 11.13 12.95
C THR A 163 23.80 10.11 11.84
N TYR A 164 24.48 8.97 11.89
CA TYR A 164 24.26 7.88 10.93
C TYR A 164 22.89 7.20 11.09
N ALA A 165 22.50 6.91 12.34
CA ALA A 165 21.24 6.24 12.64
C ALA A 165 20.02 7.06 12.25
N THR A 166 20.08 8.40 12.36
CA THR A 166 18.96 9.29 12.00
C THR A 166 18.52 9.09 10.55
N TRP A 167 19.45 8.92 9.63
CA TRP A 167 19.15 8.67 8.22
C TRP A 167 18.38 7.34 8.03
N TRP A 168 18.91 6.24 8.59
CA TRP A 168 18.28 4.92 8.47
C TRP A 168 16.91 4.86 9.11
N ILE A 169 16.76 5.48 10.28
CA ILE A 169 15.46 5.56 10.98
C ILE A 169 14.45 6.31 10.13
N ARG A 170 14.84 7.49 9.60
CA ARG A 170 13.98 8.32 8.76
C ARG A 170 13.56 7.57 7.50
N GLN A 171 14.50 6.99 6.79
CA GLN A 171 14.25 6.21 5.58
C GLN A 171 13.27 5.05 5.86
N ALA A 172 13.45 4.32 6.96
CA ALA A 172 12.57 3.23 7.33
C ALA A 172 11.15 3.72 7.65
N VAL A 173 11.01 4.81 8.42
CA VAL A 173 9.72 5.41 8.76
C VAL A 173 9.00 5.90 7.49
N GLN A 174 9.67 6.65 6.61
CA GLN A 174 9.09 7.13 5.35
C GLN A 174 8.63 5.98 4.46
N ARG A 175 9.46 4.95 4.32
CA ARG A 175 9.11 3.74 3.57
C ARG A 175 7.95 2.99 4.22
N GLY A 176 7.90 2.92 5.55
CA GLY A 176 6.78 2.36 6.32
C GLY A 176 5.48 3.10 6.04
N VAL A 177 5.49 4.43 6.11
CA VAL A 177 4.34 5.28 5.77
C VAL A 177 3.89 5.06 4.33
N ALA A 178 4.80 5.10 3.36
CA ALA A 178 4.46 4.89 1.95
C ALA A 178 3.81 3.52 1.69
N ASN A 179 4.23 2.49 2.43
CA ASN A 179 3.76 1.12 2.24
C ASN A 179 2.50 0.74 3.02
N LYS A 180 2.27 1.33 4.19
CA LYS A 180 1.27 0.85 5.16
C LYS A 180 0.21 1.90 5.55
N ALA A 181 0.42 3.19 5.26
CA ALA A 181 -0.50 4.24 5.69
C ALA A 181 -1.85 4.24 4.98
N ARG A 182 -2.00 3.50 3.87
CA ARG A 182 -3.22 3.49 3.07
C ARG A 182 -3.89 2.14 3.10
N THR A 183 -5.22 2.12 3.21
CA THR A 183 -6.06 0.92 3.12
C THR A 183 -5.84 0.20 1.78
N ILE A 184 -5.82 0.95 0.67
CA ILE A 184 -5.43 0.44 -0.65
C ILE A 184 -3.99 0.83 -0.89
N ARG A 185 -3.09 -0.16 -0.83
CA ARG A 185 -1.65 0.06 -1.01
C ARG A 185 -1.33 0.63 -2.39
N ILE A 186 -0.56 1.69 -2.40
CA ILE A 186 -0.04 2.34 -3.62
C ILE A 186 1.48 2.07 -3.71
N PRO A 187 2.03 1.81 -4.91
CA PRO A 187 3.48 1.68 -5.11
C PRO A 187 4.24 2.94 -4.68
N VAL A 188 5.43 2.77 -4.10
CA VAL A 188 6.24 3.88 -3.53
C VAL A 188 6.50 4.99 -4.55
N HIS A 189 6.86 4.66 -5.79
CA HIS A 189 7.11 5.65 -6.85
C HIS A 189 5.89 6.51 -7.20
N ILE A 190 4.66 6.03 -6.96
CA ILE A 190 3.44 6.83 -7.12
C ILE A 190 3.24 7.76 -5.91
N VAL A 191 3.57 7.28 -4.70
CA VAL A 191 3.54 8.11 -3.48
C VAL A 191 4.54 9.27 -3.59
N GLU A 192 5.75 9.03 -4.11
CA GLU A 192 6.75 10.08 -4.37
C GLU A 192 6.24 11.12 -5.37
N ARG A 193 5.64 10.67 -6.49
CA ARG A 193 5.01 11.58 -7.45
C ARG A 193 3.87 12.37 -6.81
N GLN A 194 3.07 11.75 -5.96
CA GLN A 194 2.01 12.43 -5.22
C GLN A 194 2.57 13.51 -4.30
N GLN A 195 3.68 13.26 -3.60
CA GLN A 195 4.34 14.25 -2.76
C GLN A 195 4.88 15.44 -3.59
N LYS A 196 5.49 15.16 -4.76
CA LYS A 196 5.93 16.21 -5.70
C LYS A 196 4.74 17.06 -6.19
N ILE A 197 3.63 16.43 -6.55
CA ILE A 197 2.39 17.12 -6.95
C ILE A 197 1.84 17.95 -5.80
N ALA A 198 1.74 17.41 -4.59
CA ALA A 198 1.23 18.13 -3.43
C ALA A 198 2.12 19.31 -3.00
N ARG A 199 3.44 19.23 -3.24
CA ARG A 199 4.36 20.35 -3.03
C ARG A 199 4.10 21.44 -4.07
N ALA A 200 4.05 21.09 -5.36
CA ALA A 200 3.76 22.02 -6.44
C ALA A 200 2.38 22.70 -6.27
N ASP A 201 1.34 21.94 -5.88
CA ASP A 201 0.01 22.47 -5.58
C ASP A 201 0.07 23.56 -4.49
N ARG A 202 0.79 23.31 -3.39
CA ARG A 202 0.95 24.29 -2.28
C ARG A 202 1.71 25.54 -2.70
N GLU A 203 2.82 25.37 -3.42
CA GLU A 203 3.63 26.48 -3.91
C GLU A 203 2.88 27.38 -4.91
N LEU A 204 2.16 26.76 -5.86
CA LEU A 204 1.36 27.48 -6.84
C LEU A 204 0.13 28.15 -6.20
N THR A 205 -0.53 27.50 -5.26
CA THR A 205 -1.66 28.08 -4.52
C THR A 205 -1.21 29.31 -3.73
N ALA A 206 -0.06 29.23 -3.05
CA ALA A 206 0.51 30.38 -2.33
C ALA A 206 0.90 31.53 -3.27
N LYS A 207 1.37 31.21 -4.50
CA LYS A 207 1.82 32.21 -5.48
C LYS A 207 0.64 32.87 -6.23
N HIS A 208 -0.40 32.11 -6.55
CA HIS A 208 -1.51 32.58 -7.40
C HIS A 208 -2.79 32.92 -6.62
N GLU A 209 -2.84 32.62 -5.31
CA GLU A 209 -3.99 32.79 -4.42
C GLU A 209 -5.27 32.08 -4.93
N ARG A 210 -5.09 31.08 -5.82
CA ARG A 210 -6.17 30.24 -6.38
C ARG A 210 -5.68 28.79 -6.51
N PRO A 211 -6.60 27.81 -6.57
CA PRO A 211 -6.24 26.43 -6.87
C PRO A 211 -5.59 26.35 -8.27
N PRO A 212 -4.42 25.69 -8.41
CA PRO A 212 -3.75 25.54 -9.69
C PRO A 212 -4.46 24.53 -10.60
N THR A 213 -4.30 24.72 -11.92
CA THR A 213 -4.78 23.76 -12.91
C THR A 213 -3.85 22.54 -13.00
N ASP A 214 -4.35 21.40 -13.53
CA ASP A 214 -3.51 20.20 -13.74
C ASP A 214 -2.31 20.48 -14.64
N GLU A 215 -2.41 21.41 -15.56
CA GLU A 215 -1.36 21.81 -16.51
C GLU A 215 -0.26 22.61 -15.81
N GLU A 216 -0.64 23.57 -14.96
CA GLU A 216 0.30 24.34 -14.15
C GLU A 216 1.08 23.45 -13.17
N VAL A 217 0.37 22.48 -12.54
CA VAL A 217 0.98 21.52 -11.65
C VAL A 217 1.92 20.56 -12.39
N ALA A 218 1.54 20.11 -13.59
CA ALA A 218 2.37 19.25 -14.42
C ALA A 218 3.69 19.93 -14.81
N GLU A 219 3.63 21.22 -15.15
CA GLU A 219 4.81 22.03 -15.47
C GLU A 219 5.71 22.24 -14.23
N ALA A 220 5.14 22.63 -13.09
CA ALA A 220 5.88 22.86 -11.86
C ALA A 220 6.50 21.58 -11.28
N ALA A 221 5.76 20.45 -11.29
CA ALA A 221 6.25 19.17 -10.83
C ALA A 221 7.16 18.46 -11.85
N LYS A 222 7.32 18.99 -13.07
CA LYS A 222 8.05 18.39 -14.19
C LYS A 222 7.57 16.96 -14.53
N LEU A 223 6.26 16.76 -14.51
CA LEU A 223 5.60 15.48 -14.79
C LEU A 223 4.66 15.63 -16.01
N PRO A 224 4.49 14.58 -16.82
CA PRO A 224 3.48 14.59 -17.89
C PRO A 224 2.06 14.75 -17.31
N LEU A 225 1.20 15.53 -17.96
CA LEU A 225 -0.19 15.76 -17.55
C LEU A 225 -0.97 14.45 -17.30
N LYS A 226 -0.75 13.44 -18.14
CA LYS A 226 -1.36 12.11 -17.96
C LYS A 226 -1.01 11.50 -16.61
N GLN A 227 0.26 11.58 -16.19
CA GLN A 227 0.70 11.04 -14.89
C GLN A 227 0.12 11.83 -13.71
N VAL A 228 -0.02 13.16 -13.82
CA VAL A 228 -0.65 13.97 -12.77
C VAL A 228 -2.10 13.52 -12.54
N ARG A 229 -2.86 13.31 -13.62
CA ARG A 229 -4.24 12.82 -13.55
C ARG A 229 -4.34 11.40 -12.99
N GLU A 230 -3.46 10.49 -13.41
CA GLU A 230 -3.39 9.12 -12.89
C GLU A 230 -3.09 9.11 -11.40
N VAL A 231 -2.11 9.88 -10.94
CA VAL A 231 -1.74 9.99 -9.53
C VAL A 231 -2.89 10.59 -8.70
N ARG A 232 -3.55 11.66 -9.18
CA ARG A 232 -4.72 12.25 -8.50
C ARG A 232 -5.88 11.25 -8.37
N ASN A 233 -6.13 10.45 -9.39
CA ASN A 233 -7.15 9.40 -9.35
C ASN A 233 -6.79 8.28 -8.36
N ALA A 234 -5.53 7.83 -8.36
CA ALA A 234 -5.04 6.81 -7.43
C ALA A 234 -5.00 7.29 -5.97
N ALA A 235 -4.86 8.60 -5.76
CA ALA A 235 -4.74 9.22 -4.44
C ALA A 235 -6.09 9.51 -3.76
N ARG A 236 -7.23 9.15 -4.36
CA ARG A 236 -8.56 9.42 -3.79
C ARG A 236 -8.69 8.83 -2.39
N ALA A 237 -9.33 9.60 -1.52
CA ALA A 237 -9.64 9.15 -0.16
C ALA A 237 -10.69 8.03 -0.20
N VAL A 238 -10.47 7.03 0.64
CA VAL A 238 -11.44 5.96 0.88
C VAL A 238 -12.35 6.40 2.01
N ALA A 239 -13.67 6.25 1.83
CA ALA A 239 -14.66 6.52 2.85
C ALA A 239 -15.14 5.22 3.52
N SER A 240 -15.49 5.27 4.82
CA SER A 240 -16.08 4.12 5.49
C SER A 240 -17.53 3.92 5.02
N LEU A 241 -17.88 2.65 4.79
CA LEU A 241 -19.27 2.27 4.49
C LEU A 241 -20.19 2.41 5.70
N ASP A 242 -19.64 2.32 6.91
CA ASP A 242 -20.41 2.49 8.16
C ASP A 242 -20.66 3.98 8.50
N ARG A 243 -20.21 4.89 7.65
CA ARG A 243 -20.41 6.32 7.85
C ARG A 243 -21.92 6.62 7.79
N PRO A 244 -22.48 7.23 8.86
CA PRO A 244 -23.90 7.61 8.85
C PRO A 244 -24.16 8.69 7.82
N VAL A 245 -25.31 8.60 7.15
CA VAL A 245 -25.77 9.52 6.10
C VAL A 245 -27.11 10.10 6.53
N GLY A 246 -27.29 11.41 6.32
CA GLY A 246 -28.53 12.13 6.68
C GLY A 246 -28.46 12.86 8.02
N THR A 247 -29.52 13.53 8.38
CA THR A 247 -29.65 14.30 9.65
C THR A 247 -29.91 13.41 10.84
N ASP A 248 -30.55 12.26 10.63
CA ASP A 248 -31.01 11.36 11.70
C ASP A 248 -29.99 10.24 12.01
N ASN A 249 -28.94 10.13 11.20
CA ASN A 249 -27.83 9.14 11.35
C ASN A 249 -28.27 7.67 11.40
N ASP A 250 -29.47 7.34 10.95
CA ASP A 250 -30.04 5.99 11.03
C ASP A 250 -29.62 5.07 9.86
N THR A 251 -29.08 5.65 8.77
CA THR A 251 -28.70 4.90 7.57
C THR A 251 -27.20 4.97 7.37
N ALA A 252 -26.56 3.82 7.18
CA ALA A 252 -25.14 3.77 6.80
C ALA A 252 -24.96 4.00 5.29
N MET A 253 -23.81 4.55 4.89
CA MET A 253 -23.47 4.74 3.48
C MET A 253 -23.51 3.41 2.70
N GLY A 254 -23.17 2.29 3.35
CA GLY A 254 -23.22 0.96 2.78
C GLY A 254 -24.61 0.51 2.35
N ASP A 255 -25.66 0.95 3.09
CA ASP A 255 -27.05 0.61 2.78
C ASP A 255 -27.59 1.28 1.51
N LEU A 256 -26.93 2.36 1.06
CA LEU A 256 -27.27 3.08 -0.16
C LEU A 256 -26.66 2.47 -1.43
N ILE A 257 -25.73 1.52 -1.28
CA ILE A 257 -25.06 0.90 -2.42
C ILE A 257 -25.96 -0.24 -2.92
N PRO A 258 -26.48 -0.15 -4.17
CA PRO A 258 -27.28 -1.23 -4.74
C PRO A 258 -26.43 -2.50 -4.89
N SER A 259 -27.00 -3.65 -4.58
CA SER A 259 -26.38 -4.94 -4.93
C SER A 259 -26.59 -5.21 -6.42
N ASP A 260 -25.64 -5.88 -7.06
CA ASP A 260 -25.78 -6.32 -8.45
C ASP A 260 -26.74 -7.53 -8.59
N ALA A 261 -27.23 -8.06 -7.46
CA ALA A 261 -28.17 -9.19 -7.45
C ALA A 261 -29.56 -8.73 -7.94
N ASN A 262 -29.91 -9.16 -9.12
CA ASN A 262 -31.25 -8.95 -9.68
C ASN A 262 -32.11 -10.16 -9.35
N VAL A 263 -32.80 -10.14 -8.20
CA VAL A 263 -33.65 -11.24 -7.73
C VAL A 263 -34.74 -11.59 -8.75
N ALA A 264 -35.25 -10.61 -9.49
CA ALA A 264 -36.24 -10.84 -10.52
C ALA A 264 -35.68 -11.70 -11.67
N GLU A 265 -34.47 -11.40 -12.11
CA GLU A 265 -33.77 -12.16 -13.16
C GLU A 265 -33.42 -13.59 -12.70
N GLU A 266 -32.95 -13.75 -11.44
CA GLU A 266 -32.68 -15.08 -10.86
C GLU A 266 -33.95 -15.95 -10.78
N VAL A 267 -35.07 -15.36 -10.35
CA VAL A 267 -36.36 -16.05 -10.32
C VAL A 267 -36.84 -16.38 -11.73
N GLU A 268 -36.69 -15.46 -12.68
CA GLU A 268 -37.05 -15.73 -14.08
C GLU A 268 -36.22 -16.85 -14.67
N VAL A 269 -34.92 -16.89 -14.48
CA VAL A 269 -34.05 -18.01 -14.91
C VAL A 269 -34.48 -19.32 -14.26
N SER A 270 -34.74 -19.33 -12.94
CA SER A 270 -35.21 -20.54 -12.24
C SER A 270 -36.54 -21.04 -12.77
N LEU A 271 -37.48 -20.15 -13.04
CA LEU A 271 -38.78 -20.52 -13.65
C LEU A 271 -38.62 -21.08 -15.08
N GLN A 272 -37.69 -20.50 -15.85
CA GLN A 272 -37.35 -20.98 -17.19
C GLN A 272 -36.74 -22.39 -17.14
N GLU A 273 -35.80 -22.62 -16.20
CA GLU A 273 -35.22 -23.96 -15.98
C GLU A 273 -36.27 -25.01 -15.58
N ASP A 274 -37.18 -24.66 -14.65
CA ASP A 274 -38.27 -25.53 -14.23
C ASP A 274 -39.23 -25.85 -15.37
N ALA A 275 -39.56 -24.86 -16.20
CA ALA A 275 -40.40 -25.06 -17.38
C ALA A 275 -39.73 -26.00 -18.42
N LEU A 276 -38.41 -25.79 -18.64
CA LEU A 276 -37.63 -26.66 -19.52
C LEU A 276 -37.56 -28.09 -18.99
N HIS A 277 -37.31 -28.26 -17.70
CA HIS A 277 -37.27 -29.60 -17.08
C HIS A 277 -38.61 -30.32 -17.17
N ARG A 278 -39.73 -29.63 -16.96
CA ARG A 278 -41.09 -30.19 -17.13
C ARG A 278 -41.34 -30.61 -18.58
N ALA A 279 -41.02 -29.71 -19.53
CA ALA A 279 -41.18 -30.01 -20.95
C ALA A 279 -40.31 -31.21 -21.41
N LEU A 280 -39.09 -31.34 -20.89
CA LEU A 280 -38.23 -32.51 -21.16
C LEU A 280 -38.76 -33.79 -20.55
N ALA A 281 -39.37 -33.75 -19.36
CA ALA A 281 -39.94 -34.92 -18.71
C ALA A 281 -41.16 -35.51 -19.45
N GLU A 282 -41.86 -34.70 -20.27
CA GLU A 282 -43.00 -35.17 -21.08
C GLU A 282 -42.60 -35.80 -22.41
N LEU A 283 -41.32 -35.77 -22.79
CA LEU A 283 -40.80 -36.47 -23.95
C LEU A 283 -40.73 -37.99 -23.69
N PRO A 284 -40.85 -38.84 -24.72
CA PRO A 284 -40.57 -40.27 -24.62
C PRO A 284 -39.15 -40.51 -24.11
N GLU A 285 -38.94 -41.51 -23.25
CA GLU A 285 -37.66 -41.77 -22.58
C GLU A 285 -36.44 -41.74 -23.50
N ARG A 286 -36.54 -42.35 -24.68
CA ARG A 286 -35.44 -42.34 -25.67
C ARG A 286 -35.14 -40.98 -26.25
N GLU A 287 -36.13 -40.14 -26.47
CA GLU A 287 -35.96 -38.75 -26.95
C GLU A 287 -35.36 -37.88 -25.85
N GLN A 288 -35.83 -38.05 -24.63
CA GLN A 288 -35.35 -37.36 -23.45
C GLN A 288 -33.85 -37.66 -23.17
N GLU A 289 -33.48 -38.94 -23.23
CA GLU A 289 -32.08 -39.34 -22.99
C GLU A 289 -31.13 -38.76 -24.04
N ILE A 290 -31.51 -38.79 -25.32
CA ILE A 290 -30.70 -38.21 -26.40
C ILE A 290 -30.52 -36.73 -26.21
N VAL A 291 -31.56 -35.96 -25.88
CA VAL A 291 -31.48 -34.50 -25.65
C VAL A 291 -30.62 -34.22 -24.42
N ARG A 292 -30.81 -34.93 -23.32
CA ARG A 292 -30.01 -34.78 -22.12
C ARG A 292 -28.52 -35.03 -22.36
N LEU A 293 -28.17 -36.07 -23.07
CA LEU A 293 -26.78 -36.39 -23.43
C LEU A 293 -26.21 -35.37 -24.40
N ARG A 294 -27.00 -34.88 -25.34
CA ARG A 294 -26.57 -33.96 -26.39
C ARG A 294 -26.23 -32.57 -25.84
N TYR A 295 -27.05 -32.08 -24.92
CA TYR A 295 -26.91 -30.73 -24.34
C TYR A 295 -26.30 -30.72 -22.94
N GLY A 296 -25.83 -31.86 -22.44
CA GLY A 296 -25.17 -31.98 -21.15
C GLY A 296 -26.09 -31.80 -19.93
N LEU A 297 -27.38 -32.06 -20.07
CA LEU A 297 -28.38 -31.85 -19.01
C LEU A 297 -28.46 -33.01 -17.98
N ASN A 298 -27.49 -33.92 -17.96
CA ASN A 298 -27.44 -35.08 -17.06
C ASN A 298 -26.58 -34.84 -15.81
N GLY A 299 -26.27 -33.60 -15.44
CA GLY A 299 -25.45 -33.30 -14.26
C GLY A 299 -23.92 -33.41 -14.47
N SER A 300 -23.44 -34.03 -15.56
CA SER A 300 -22.03 -34.06 -15.93
C SER A 300 -21.56 -32.78 -16.66
N GLY A 301 -22.54 -32.00 -17.18
CA GLY A 301 -22.28 -30.73 -17.85
C GLY A 301 -21.63 -30.81 -19.23
N ASP A 302 -21.13 -31.98 -19.65
CA ASP A 302 -20.43 -32.14 -20.92
C ASP A 302 -21.36 -32.58 -22.05
N PRO A 303 -21.56 -31.77 -23.12
CA PRO A 303 -22.36 -32.15 -24.28
C PRO A 303 -21.64 -33.23 -25.12
N LYS A 304 -22.36 -34.32 -25.43
CA LYS A 304 -21.82 -35.40 -26.23
C LYS A 304 -22.11 -35.22 -27.73
N SER A 305 -21.22 -35.74 -28.56
CA SER A 305 -21.40 -35.76 -30.01
C SER A 305 -22.46 -36.81 -30.44
N LEU A 306 -23.10 -36.60 -31.61
CA LEU A 306 -24.10 -37.55 -32.13
C LEU A 306 -23.53 -38.96 -32.32
N GLU A 307 -22.23 -39.09 -32.58
CA GLU A 307 -21.56 -40.36 -32.76
C GLU A 307 -21.33 -41.08 -31.42
N GLU A 308 -20.96 -40.35 -30.37
CA GLU A 308 -20.80 -40.88 -29.01
C GLU A 308 -22.14 -41.34 -28.43
N ILE A 309 -23.21 -40.54 -28.66
CA ILE A 309 -24.56 -40.90 -28.26
C ILE A 309 -25.01 -42.14 -29.01
N GLY A 310 -24.72 -42.24 -30.33
CA GLY A 310 -25.03 -43.42 -31.16
C GLY A 310 -24.32 -44.66 -30.62
N ARG A 311 -23.05 -44.59 -30.26
CA ARG A 311 -22.29 -45.69 -29.63
C ARG A 311 -22.89 -46.11 -28.29
N HIS A 312 -23.32 -45.11 -27.49
CA HIS A 312 -23.89 -45.34 -26.16
C HIS A 312 -25.23 -46.07 -26.21
N LEU A 313 -26.09 -45.69 -27.18
CA LEU A 313 -27.45 -46.23 -27.31
C LEU A 313 -27.58 -47.35 -28.35
N GLY A 314 -26.48 -47.76 -28.99
CA GLY A 314 -26.50 -48.78 -30.05
C GLY A 314 -27.22 -48.32 -31.34
N LEU A 315 -27.21 -47.03 -31.65
CA LEU A 315 -27.87 -46.41 -32.79
C LEU A 315 -26.88 -45.84 -33.79
N THR A 316 -27.32 -45.70 -35.06
CA THR A 316 -26.51 -44.99 -36.06
C THR A 316 -26.57 -43.48 -35.82
N ARG A 317 -25.50 -42.74 -36.15
CA ARG A 317 -25.42 -41.27 -36.07
C ARG A 317 -26.64 -40.58 -36.69
N GLU A 318 -27.05 -41.05 -37.87
CA GLU A 318 -28.20 -40.47 -38.58
C GLU A 318 -29.52 -40.72 -37.84
N ARG A 319 -29.64 -41.88 -37.19
CA ARG A 319 -30.83 -42.20 -36.41
C ARG A 319 -30.92 -41.32 -35.15
N VAL A 320 -29.81 -41.06 -34.49
CA VAL A 320 -29.77 -40.12 -33.35
C VAL A 320 -30.16 -38.73 -33.81
N ARG A 321 -29.65 -38.24 -34.95
CA ARG A 321 -30.02 -36.94 -35.53
C ARG A 321 -31.52 -36.80 -35.83
N GLN A 322 -32.13 -37.90 -36.36
CA GLN A 322 -33.56 -37.89 -36.64
C GLN A 322 -34.40 -37.84 -35.36
N ILE A 323 -33.98 -38.53 -34.32
CA ILE A 323 -34.69 -38.53 -33.03
C ILE A 323 -34.51 -37.16 -32.35
N GLU A 324 -33.31 -36.59 -32.36
CA GLU A 324 -33.04 -35.24 -31.85
C GLU A 324 -33.95 -34.19 -32.55
N ALA A 325 -34.02 -34.22 -33.90
CA ALA A 325 -34.85 -33.28 -34.66
C ALA A 325 -36.35 -33.40 -34.30
N ARG A 326 -36.86 -34.62 -34.09
CA ARG A 326 -38.23 -34.82 -33.64
C ARG A 326 -38.45 -34.33 -32.22
N ALA A 327 -37.53 -34.62 -31.32
CA ALA A 327 -37.63 -34.17 -29.95
C ALA A 327 -37.65 -32.63 -29.87
N LEU A 328 -36.76 -31.94 -30.58
CA LEU A 328 -36.73 -30.47 -30.66
C LEU A 328 -38.00 -29.89 -31.29
N GLN A 329 -38.56 -30.55 -32.34
CA GLN A 329 -39.83 -30.12 -32.93
C GLN A 329 -40.99 -30.25 -31.93
N ARG A 330 -41.09 -31.34 -31.20
CA ARG A 330 -42.08 -31.54 -30.14
C ARG A 330 -41.95 -30.52 -29.02
N LEU A 331 -40.71 -30.21 -28.60
CA LEU A 331 -40.47 -29.15 -27.61
C LEU A 331 -40.90 -27.79 -28.13
N ALA A 332 -40.60 -27.47 -29.40
CA ALA A 332 -40.96 -26.16 -30.00
C ALA A 332 -42.48 -25.95 -30.14
N GLU A 333 -43.27 -27.04 -30.27
CA GLU A 333 -44.75 -27.00 -30.36
C GLU A 333 -45.41 -26.77 -28.99
N ARG A 334 -44.64 -26.85 -27.88
CA ARG A 334 -45.15 -26.62 -26.53
C ARG A 334 -45.36 -25.17 -26.23
N ARG A 335 -46.54 -24.78 -25.70
CA ARG A 335 -46.88 -23.42 -25.34
C ARG A 335 -45.93 -22.82 -24.27
N GLU A 336 -45.49 -23.65 -23.35
CA GLU A 336 -44.57 -23.27 -22.26
C GLU A 336 -43.23 -22.78 -22.81
N ILE A 337 -42.67 -23.49 -23.80
CA ILE A 337 -41.41 -23.10 -24.46
C ILE A 337 -41.64 -21.94 -25.44
N GLY A 338 -42.82 -21.84 -26.05
CA GLY A 338 -43.20 -20.70 -26.87
C GLY A 338 -43.25 -19.37 -26.08
N ALA A 339 -43.69 -19.43 -24.83
CA ALA A 339 -43.68 -18.26 -23.92
C ALA A 339 -42.25 -17.83 -23.53
N LEU A 340 -41.34 -18.77 -23.28
CA LEU A 340 -39.92 -18.51 -23.00
C LEU A 340 -39.18 -17.86 -24.19
N ARG A 341 -39.67 -18.02 -25.41
CA ARG A 341 -39.08 -17.44 -26.62
C ARG A 341 -39.59 -16.03 -26.90
N ALA A 342 -40.69 -15.65 -26.26
CA ALA A 342 -41.33 -14.33 -26.42
C ALA A 342 -40.98 -13.33 -25.30
N ALA A 343 -40.41 -13.82 -24.19
CA ALA A 343 -39.84 -13.04 -23.10
C ALA A 343 -38.35 -12.75 -23.36
#